data_55b4e1825bf50a7564a9f1e29f88008f
#
_entry.id   55b4e1825bf50a7564a9f1e29f88008f
#
_cell.length_a   1.000
_cell.length_b   1.000
_cell.length_c   1.000
_cell.angle_alpha   90.00
_cell.angle_beta   90.00
_cell.angle_gamma   90.00
#
_symmetry.space_group_name_H-M   'P 1'
#
loop_
_entity.id
_entity.type
_entity.pdbx_description
1 polymer ?
#
loop_
_entity_poly.entity_id
_entity_poly.type
_entity_poly.pdbx_seq_one_letter_code
_entity_poly.pdbx_strand_id
1 'polypeptide(L)'
;MTGVYEIKKPYTSVERSSVSVAGAFFKMQKQNMELDAFSIDVVENQVITDLLDAVQILARNIYSCSMQPGVDEQEYVDWHIGLQKEGKTNVALTSFVWVYNTLIAQGYQAIYLKGTRETVRRALERLKNRYALTQAEYSQIAVEVLQLTNYDWNLGSYYAAMSEKADIEKEIVQYVQSIQGTIFPFGKREYVVFSNAGVIENKQNYNRIQKLQQKVKGTGIELNVGIGMGLTVYKAEMNARKALENS
;
A
#
# COMPACT_ATOMS: atom_id res chain seq x y z
N MET A 1 1.04 -22.53 10.98
CA MET A 1 -0.04 -21.79 10.27
C MET A 1 0.41 -20.36 10.07
N THR A 2 1.00 -20.07 8.91
CA THR A 2 1.43 -18.72 8.54
C THR A 2 0.26 -18.02 7.86
N GLY A 3 -0.59 -17.38 8.66
CA GLY A 3 -1.63 -16.51 8.13
C GLY A 3 -0.97 -15.25 7.58
N VAL A 4 -0.98 -15.08 6.26
CA VAL A 4 -0.72 -13.77 5.65
C VAL A 4 -1.89 -12.87 6.03
N TYR A 5 -1.73 -12.10 7.09
CA TYR A 5 -2.73 -11.12 7.50
C TYR A 5 -2.67 -9.94 6.53
N GLU A 6 -3.78 -9.67 5.83
CA GLU A 6 -3.94 -8.44 5.07
C GLU A 6 -4.02 -7.26 6.04
N ILE A 7 -2.94 -6.49 6.14
CA ILE A 7 -2.89 -5.31 7.02
C ILE A 7 -3.61 -4.16 6.31
N LYS A 8 -4.85 -3.87 6.75
CA LYS A 8 -5.68 -2.79 6.18
C LYS A 8 -5.24 -1.37 6.59
N LYS A 9 -4.39 -1.24 7.61
CA LYS A 9 -3.89 0.05 8.08
C LYS A 9 -2.50 0.33 7.50
N PRO A 10 -2.13 1.60 7.28
CA PRO A 10 -0.77 1.93 6.88
C PRO A 10 0.25 1.37 7.87
N TYR A 11 1.26 0.71 7.35
CA TYR A 11 2.33 0.12 8.16
C TYR A 11 3.69 0.38 7.52
N THR A 12 4.74 0.26 8.32
CA THR A 12 6.13 0.30 7.87
C THR A 12 6.97 -0.64 8.72
N SER A 13 8.06 -1.12 8.16
CA SER A 13 9.06 -1.92 8.87
C SER A 13 10.20 -1.02 9.39
N VAL A 14 10.78 -1.42 10.51
CA VAL A 14 12.02 -0.80 11.01
C VAL A 14 13.19 -1.62 10.49
N GLU A 15 13.82 -1.13 9.44
CA GLU A 15 14.97 -1.79 8.83
C GLU A 15 16.19 -1.79 9.75
N ARG A 16 17.04 -2.80 9.60
CA ARG A 16 18.35 -2.84 10.25
C ARG A 16 19.34 -2.07 9.37
N SER A 17 19.89 -1.01 9.91
CA SER A 17 20.81 -0.11 9.21
C SER A 17 22.26 -0.48 9.50
N SER A 18 23.19 0.10 8.74
CA SER A 18 24.64 0.05 9.01
C SER A 18 25.00 0.41 10.46
N VAL A 19 24.25 1.36 11.08
CA VAL A 19 24.44 1.71 12.49
C VAL A 19 24.12 0.55 13.44
N SER A 20 23.10 -0.26 13.12
CA SER A 20 22.77 -1.45 13.92
C SER A 20 23.88 -2.51 13.83
N VAL A 21 24.44 -2.71 12.65
CA VAL A 21 25.55 -3.64 12.40
C VAL A 21 26.85 -3.14 13.05
N ALA A 22 27.17 -1.83 12.89
CA ALA A 22 28.30 -1.21 13.57
C ALA A 22 28.21 -1.35 15.09
N GLY A 23 27.01 -1.15 15.66
CA GLY A 23 26.78 -1.39 17.09
C GLY A 23 27.01 -2.83 17.53
N ALA A 24 26.73 -3.83 16.65
CA ALA A 24 27.08 -5.21 16.89
C ALA A 24 28.61 -5.43 16.85
N PHE A 25 29.30 -4.84 15.89
CA PHE A 25 30.77 -4.93 15.80
C PHE A 25 31.45 -4.34 17.05
N PHE A 26 30.98 -3.21 17.58
CA PHE A 26 31.48 -2.67 18.85
C PHE A 26 31.24 -3.63 20.02
N LYS A 27 30.12 -4.35 20.04
CA LYS A 27 29.88 -5.36 21.08
C LYS A 27 30.80 -6.57 20.93
N MET A 28 31.01 -7.06 19.69
CA MET A 28 31.95 -8.13 19.41
C MET A 28 33.35 -7.77 19.90
N GLN A 29 33.83 -6.56 19.56
CA GLN A 29 35.13 -6.07 20.01
C GLN A 29 35.24 -5.98 21.54
N LYS A 30 34.18 -5.49 22.22
CA LYS A 30 34.13 -5.46 23.69
C LYS A 30 34.19 -6.84 24.35
N GLN A 31 33.71 -7.86 23.65
CA GLN A 31 33.66 -9.25 24.10
C GLN A 31 34.88 -10.06 23.61
N ASN A 32 35.87 -9.39 23.01
CA ASN A 32 37.06 -10.01 22.39
C ASN A 32 36.69 -11.09 21.33
N MET A 33 35.60 -10.90 20.62
CA MET A 33 35.18 -11.74 19.51
C MET A 33 35.86 -11.26 18.23
N GLU A 34 36.26 -12.20 17.39
CA GLU A 34 36.83 -11.91 16.08
C GLU A 34 35.78 -11.40 15.12
N LEU A 35 36.11 -10.35 14.34
CA LEU A 35 35.22 -9.70 13.37
C LEU A 35 35.32 -10.27 11.96
N ASP A 36 36.14 -11.30 11.79
CA ASP A 36 36.53 -11.82 10.47
C ASP A 36 35.62 -12.94 9.94
N ALA A 37 34.81 -13.54 10.82
CA ALA A 37 33.91 -14.63 10.45
C ALA A 37 32.59 -14.59 11.21
N PHE A 38 31.54 -14.15 10.55
CA PHE A 38 30.20 -14.07 11.16
C PHE A 38 29.08 -14.42 10.18
N SER A 39 27.95 -14.84 10.74
CA SER A 39 26.69 -14.98 10.02
C SER A 39 25.72 -13.86 10.41
N ILE A 40 24.93 -13.36 9.46
CA ILE A 40 23.99 -12.28 9.69
C ILE A 40 22.69 -12.51 8.94
N ASP A 41 21.56 -12.36 9.64
CA ASP A 41 20.24 -12.47 9.04
C ASP A 41 19.61 -11.08 8.75
N VAL A 42 18.69 -11.06 7.76
CA VAL A 42 17.78 -9.94 7.47
C VAL A 42 18.45 -8.61 7.04
N VAL A 43 19.77 -8.54 7.02
CA VAL A 43 20.49 -7.35 6.57
C VAL A 43 20.91 -7.55 5.12
N GLU A 44 20.69 -6.54 4.28
CA GLU A 44 21.11 -6.59 2.87
C GLU A 44 22.65 -6.62 2.75
N ASN A 45 23.15 -7.43 1.84
CA ASN A 45 24.60 -7.58 1.62
C ASN A 45 25.30 -6.25 1.35
N GLN A 46 24.67 -5.34 0.60
CA GLN A 46 25.24 -4.03 0.30
C GLN A 46 25.50 -3.21 1.57
N VAL A 47 24.57 -3.25 2.53
CA VAL A 47 24.74 -2.55 3.82
C VAL A 47 25.94 -3.06 4.60
N ILE A 48 26.17 -4.38 4.53
CA ILE A 48 27.31 -5.01 5.22
C ILE A 48 28.62 -4.63 4.53
N THR A 49 28.67 -4.74 3.20
CA THR A 49 29.84 -4.39 2.39
C THR A 49 30.24 -2.93 2.57
N ASP A 50 29.28 -2.01 2.40
CA ASP A 50 29.50 -0.57 2.58
C ASP A 50 30.03 -0.23 3.99
N LEU A 51 29.51 -0.92 5.02
CA LEU A 51 30.00 -0.73 6.38
C LEU A 51 31.42 -1.23 6.57
N LEU A 52 31.73 -2.43 6.10
CA LEU A 52 33.07 -3.02 6.22
C LEU A 52 34.11 -2.17 5.51
N ASP A 53 33.80 -1.67 4.33
CA ASP A 53 34.67 -0.76 3.58
C ASP A 53 34.87 0.55 4.36
N ALA A 54 33.81 1.12 4.94
CA ALA A 54 33.87 2.36 5.70
C ALA A 54 34.72 2.24 6.98
N VAL A 55 34.70 1.06 7.63
CA VAL A 55 35.46 0.80 8.86
C VAL A 55 36.79 0.08 8.62
N GLN A 56 37.12 -0.19 7.34
CA GLN A 56 38.36 -0.86 6.90
C GLN A 56 38.58 -2.22 7.58
N ILE A 57 37.52 -2.98 7.82
CA ILE A 57 37.59 -4.35 8.36
C ILE A 57 37.62 -5.34 7.21
N LEU A 58 38.66 -6.15 7.15
CA LEU A 58 38.79 -7.27 6.23
C LEU A 58 38.16 -8.52 6.86
N ALA A 59 36.86 -8.71 6.61
CA ALA A 59 36.19 -9.95 7.01
C ALA A 59 36.43 -11.04 5.96
N ARG A 60 36.84 -12.25 6.44
CA ARG A 60 37.20 -13.39 5.57
C ARG A 60 35.97 -14.18 5.16
N ASN A 61 35.06 -14.41 6.09
CA ASN A 61 33.91 -15.27 5.91
C ASN A 61 32.62 -14.58 6.44
N ILE A 62 31.86 -13.99 5.53
CA ILE A 62 30.56 -13.38 5.84
C ILE A 62 29.49 -14.22 5.16
N TYR A 63 28.55 -14.70 5.95
CA TYR A 63 27.39 -15.41 5.47
C TYR A 63 26.15 -14.59 5.79
N SER A 64 25.39 -14.21 4.78
CA SER A 64 24.14 -13.44 4.96
C SER A 64 22.95 -14.24 4.45
N CYS A 65 21.84 -14.08 5.11
CA CYS A 65 20.56 -14.66 4.75
C CYS A 65 19.48 -13.57 4.71
N SER A 66 18.81 -13.40 3.57
CA SER A 66 17.74 -12.44 3.43
C SER A 66 16.46 -12.94 4.10
N MET A 67 15.66 -12.01 4.61
CA MET A 67 14.34 -12.34 5.14
C MET A 67 13.44 -12.87 4.03
N GLN A 68 12.89 -14.06 4.23
CA GLN A 68 11.89 -14.64 3.35
C GLN A 68 10.53 -14.68 4.09
N PRO A 69 9.47 -14.08 3.53
CA PRO A 69 8.14 -14.16 4.13
C PRO A 69 7.67 -15.62 4.24
N GLY A 70 7.21 -16.01 5.43
CA GLY A 70 6.68 -17.36 5.67
C GLY A 70 7.69 -18.41 6.12
N VAL A 71 8.96 -18.07 6.19
CA VAL A 71 10.00 -18.93 6.77
C VAL A 71 9.89 -18.92 8.29
N ASP A 72 9.98 -20.10 8.93
CA ASP A 72 9.98 -20.23 10.38
C ASP A 72 11.30 -19.68 10.96
N GLU A 73 11.22 -18.99 12.11
CA GLU A 73 12.40 -18.51 12.80
C GLU A 73 13.37 -19.65 13.20
N GLN A 74 12.89 -20.90 13.32
CA GLN A 74 13.73 -22.08 13.56
C GLN A 74 14.74 -22.32 12.42
N GLU A 75 14.38 -22.05 11.19
CA GLU A 75 15.28 -22.22 10.06
C GLU A 75 16.50 -21.29 10.15
N TYR A 76 16.30 -20.06 10.65
CA TYR A 76 17.42 -19.13 10.92
C TYR A 76 18.32 -19.65 12.06
N VAL A 77 17.73 -20.23 13.12
CA VAL A 77 18.50 -20.87 14.20
C VAL A 77 19.38 -21.99 13.63
N ASP A 78 18.77 -22.90 12.88
CA ASP A 78 19.46 -24.07 12.34
C ASP A 78 20.56 -23.65 11.36
N TRP A 79 20.33 -22.63 10.55
CA TRP A 79 21.31 -22.06 9.64
C TRP A 79 22.52 -21.46 10.37
N HIS A 80 22.29 -20.64 11.40
CA HIS A 80 23.38 -20.07 12.20
C HIS A 80 24.18 -21.15 12.93
N ILE A 81 23.49 -22.12 13.51
CA ILE A 81 24.12 -23.26 14.21
C ILE A 81 24.97 -24.10 13.22
N GLY A 82 24.43 -24.37 12.04
CA GLY A 82 25.16 -25.12 11.00
C GLY A 82 26.48 -24.46 10.67
N LEU A 83 26.50 -23.17 10.43
CA LEU A 83 27.69 -22.40 10.11
C LEU A 83 28.72 -22.38 11.26
N GLN A 84 28.26 -22.24 12.52
CA GLN A 84 29.16 -22.29 13.66
C GLN A 84 29.73 -23.70 13.91
N LYS A 85 28.92 -24.77 13.75
CA LYS A 85 29.39 -26.18 13.86
C LYS A 85 30.42 -26.53 12.80
N GLU A 86 30.28 -26.00 11.60
CA GLU A 86 31.23 -26.20 10.51
C GLU A 86 32.50 -25.35 10.66
N GLY A 87 32.60 -24.53 11.69
CA GLY A 87 33.72 -23.62 11.91
C GLY A 87 33.83 -22.50 10.87
N LYS A 88 32.74 -22.24 10.13
CA LYS A 88 32.70 -21.20 9.11
C LYS A 88 32.48 -19.81 9.69
N THR A 89 31.79 -19.74 10.83
CA THR A 89 31.52 -18.48 11.55
C THR A 89 31.72 -18.64 13.05
N ASN A 90 32.12 -17.55 13.71
CA ASN A 90 32.40 -17.54 15.15
C ASN A 90 31.18 -16.99 15.93
N VAL A 91 30.34 -16.21 15.27
CA VAL A 91 29.20 -15.50 15.91
C VAL A 91 28.06 -15.31 14.93
N ALA A 92 26.83 -15.34 15.44
CA ALA A 92 25.61 -15.02 14.74
C ALA A 92 25.14 -13.60 15.06
N LEU A 93 24.88 -12.79 14.05
CA LEU A 93 24.24 -11.48 14.17
C LEU A 93 22.78 -11.62 13.73
N THR A 94 21.84 -11.52 14.66
CA THR A 94 20.43 -11.76 14.34
C THR A 94 19.54 -10.59 14.65
N SER A 95 18.56 -10.37 13.80
CA SER A 95 17.51 -9.35 13.98
C SER A 95 16.30 -9.87 14.75
N PHE A 96 16.20 -11.18 14.98
CA PHE A 96 15.11 -11.82 15.68
C PHE A 96 15.45 -12.08 17.15
N VAL A 97 14.61 -11.61 18.05
CA VAL A 97 14.80 -11.81 19.51
C VAL A 97 14.75 -13.30 19.87
N TRP A 98 13.82 -14.02 19.26
CA TRP A 98 13.66 -15.45 19.53
C TRP A 98 14.88 -16.25 19.06
N VAL A 99 15.38 -16.00 17.84
CA VAL A 99 16.61 -16.64 17.31
C VAL A 99 17.80 -16.36 18.24
N TYR A 100 18.00 -15.10 18.65
CA TYR A 100 19.04 -14.73 19.58
C TYR A 100 18.96 -15.53 20.90
N ASN A 101 17.78 -15.54 21.54
CA ASN A 101 17.59 -16.24 22.81
C ASN A 101 17.83 -17.75 22.67
N THR A 102 17.37 -18.35 21.55
CA THR A 102 17.54 -19.78 21.30
C THR A 102 19.01 -20.13 21.08
N LEU A 103 19.75 -19.33 20.31
CA LEU A 103 21.19 -19.53 20.09
C LEU A 103 21.98 -19.46 21.41
N ILE A 104 21.73 -18.44 22.23
CA ILE A 104 22.38 -18.28 23.52
C ILE A 104 22.03 -19.44 24.47
N ALA A 105 20.78 -19.86 24.53
CA ALA A 105 20.33 -20.99 25.37
C ALA A 105 21.00 -22.31 24.97
N GLN A 106 21.37 -22.49 23.70
CA GLN A 106 22.09 -23.63 23.17
C GLN A 106 23.61 -23.49 23.23
N GLY A 107 24.13 -22.40 23.82
CA GLY A 107 25.58 -22.18 24.01
C GLY A 107 26.32 -21.61 22.80
N TYR A 108 25.60 -21.17 21.76
CA TYR A 108 26.21 -20.54 20.59
C TYR A 108 26.44 -19.05 20.79
N GLN A 109 27.48 -18.52 20.15
CA GLN A 109 27.76 -17.09 20.20
C GLN A 109 26.78 -16.32 19.30
N ALA A 110 26.07 -15.36 19.89
CA ALA A 110 25.14 -14.53 19.13
C ALA A 110 25.09 -13.10 19.65
N ILE A 111 24.80 -12.16 18.76
CA ILE A 111 24.55 -10.74 19.09
C ILE A 111 23.22 -10.33 18.46
N TYR A 112 22.36 -9.75 19.28
CA TYR A 112 21.09 -9.19 18.81
C TYR A 112 21.31 -7.82 18.15
N LEU A 113 20.88 -7.69 16.88
CA LEU A 113 20.87 -6.46 16.11
C LEU A 113 19.69 -5.59 16.55
N LYS A 114 19.97 -4.66 17.44
CA LYS A 114 18.93 -3.76 17.96
C LYS A 114 18.70 -2.59 16.99
N GLY A 115 17.43 -2.31 16.70
CA GLY A 115 17.05 -1.07 16.02
C GLY A 115 17.45 0.16 16.82
N THR A 116 17.94 1.20 16.15
CA THR A 116 18.30 2.46 16.78
C THR A 116 17.09 3.41 16.85
N ARG A 117 17.16 4.42 17.74
CA ARG A 117 16.13 5.48 17.79
C ARG A 117 15.99 6.18 16.44
N GLU A 118 17.09 6.32 15.71
CA GLU A 118 17.12 6.97 14.40
C GLU A 118 16.36 6.12 13.36
N THR A 119 16.58 4.79 13.31
CA THR A 119 15.86 3.93 12.38
C THR A 119 14.35 3.90 12.66
N VAL A 120 13.95 3.93 13.94
CA VAL A 120 12.54 4.05 14.33
C VAL A 120 11.95 5.39 13.89
N ARG A 121 12.68 6.50 14.11
CA ARG A 121 12.25 7.84 13.70
C ARG A 121 12.04 7.90 12.18
N ARG A 122 13.00 7.43 11.38
CA ARG A 122 12.88 7.39 9.91
C ARG A 122 11.71 6.52 9.44
N ALA A 123 11.49 5.39 10.09
CA ALA A 123 10.33 4.54 9.77
C ALA A 123 9.01 5.28 10.04
N LEU A 124 8.90 5.99 11.17
CA LEU A 124 7.72 6.80 11.50
C LEU A 124 7.52 7.97 10.52
N GLU A 125 8.59 8.66 10.13
CA GLU A 125 8.52 9.73 9.12
C GLU A 125 8.05 9.20 7.76
N ARG A 126 8.58 8.06 7.30
CA ARG A 126 8.10 7.40 6.08
C ARG A 126 6.62 7.04 6.17
N LEU A 127 6.18 6.50 7.31
CA LEU A 127 4.77 6.18 7.53
C LEU A 127 3.89 7.41 7.50
N LYS A 128 4.31 8.49 8.19
CA LYS A 128 3.61 9.78 8.20
C LYS A 128 3.49 10.37 6.80
N ASN A 129 4.57 10.37 6.03
CA ASN A 129 4.56 10.90 4.66
C ASN A 129 3.66 10.06 3.74
N ARG A 130 3.72 8.73 3.83
CA ARG A 130 2.83 7.84 3.07
C ARG A 130 1.36 8.10 3.43
N TYR A 131 1.06 8.23 4.72
CA TYR A 131 -0.30 8.53 5.18
C TYR A 131 -0.78 9.90 4.67
N ALA A 132 0.07 10.93 4.70
CA ALA A 132 -0.25 12.26 4.19
C ALA A 132 -0.51 12.24 2.67
N LEU A 133 0.28 11.50 1.89
CA LEU A 133 0.06 11.32 0.46
C LEU A 133 -1.28 10.63 0.19
N THR A 134 -1.58 9.55 0.90
CA THR A 134 -2.87 8.85 0.78
C THR A 134 -4.04 9.78 1.13
N GLN A 135 -3.93 10.58 2.20
CA GLN A 135 -4.96 11.56 2.55
C GLN A 135 -5.12 12.65 1.48
N ALA A 136 -4.04 13.13 0.88
CA ALA A 136 -4.09 14.10 -0.20
C ALA A 136 -4.77 13.52 -1.46
N GLU A 137 -4.51 12.27 -1.79
CA GLU A 137 -5.20 11.55 -2.88
C GLU A 137 -6.69 11.41 -2.59
N TYR A 138 -7.09 10.98 -1.40
CA TYR A 138 -8.49 10.88 -1.00
C TYR A 138 -9.22 12.22 -0.92
N SER A 139 -8.49 13.33 -0.77
CA SER A 139 -9.06 14.68 -0.73
C SER A 139 -9.18 15.32 -2.11
N GLN A 140 -8.74 14.65 -3.20
CA GLN A 140 -8.95 15.15 -4.55
C GLN A 140 -10.45 15.24 -4.87
N ILE A 141 -10.80 16.28 -5.63
CA ILE A 141 -12.14 16.43 -6.15
C ILE A 141 -12.37 15.37 -7.23
N ALA A 142 -13.46 14.64 -7.12
CA ALA A 142 -13.96 13.76 -8.16
C ALA A 142 -15.21 14.35 -8.80
N VAL A 143 -15.27 14.27 -10.10
CA VAL A 143 -16.44 14.65 -10.90
C VAL A 143 -16.88 13.45 -11.72
N GLU A 144 -18.16 13.17 -11.69
CA GLU A 144 -18.80 12.23 -12.60
C GLU A 144 -19.72 12.98 -13.55
N VAL A 145 -19.61 12.69 -14.83
CA VAL A 145 -20.54 13.17 -15.86
C VAL A 145 -21.42 12.00 -16.25
N LEU A 146 -22.71 12.12 -15.94
CA LEU A 146 -23.73 11.13 -16.25
C LEU A 146 -24.48 11.61 -17.49
N GLN A 147 -24.44 10.86 -18.58
CA GLN A 147 -25.09 11.23 -19.84
C GLN A 147 -26.12 10.18 -20.25
N LEU A 148 -27.37 10.65 -20.44
CA LEU A 148 -28.44 9.81 -20.99
C LEU A 148 -28.38 9.84 -22.51
N THR A 149 -28.25 8.67 -23.13
CA THR A 149 -28.25 8.48 -24.58
C THR A 149 -29.46 7.62 -24.97
N ASN A 150 -29.79 7.60 -26.29
CA ASN A 150 -30.97 6.92 -26.85
C ASN A 150 -32.32 7.41 -26.26
N TYR A 151 -32.34 8.59 -25.69
CA TYR A 151 -33.53 9.21 -25.14
C TYR A 151 -34.20 10.12 -26.17
N ASP A 152 -35.37 9.71 -26.67
CA ASP A 152 -36.16 10.50 -27.62
C ASP A 152 -37.39 11.11 -26.92
N TRP A 153 -37.35 12.41 -26.70
CA TRP A 153 -38.44 13.19 -26.11
C TRP A 153 -39.69 13.29 -26.99
N ASN A 154 -39.57 12.84 -28.23
CA ASN A 154 -40.66 13.02 -29.21
C ASN A 154 -41.49 11.76 -29.41
N LEU A 155 -41.09 10.62 -28.85
CA LEU A 155 -41.80 9.35 -28.93
C LEU A 155 -42.82 9.23 -27.81
N GLY A 156 -44.08 9.53 -28.09
CA GLY A 156 -45.20 9.29 -27.18
C GLY A 156 -45.81 10.53 -26.57
N SER A 157 -46.61 10.32 -25.50
CA SER A 157 -47.21 11.43 -24.76
C SER A 157 -46.17 12.19 -23.96
N TYR A 158 -46.20 13.51 -24.01
CA TYR A 158 -45.35 14.39 -23.21
C TYR A 158 -45.32 14.01 -21.73
N TYR A 159 -46.48 13.66 -21.16
CA TYR A 159 -46.60 13.26 -19.75
C TYR A 159 -45.91 11.90 -19.48
N ALA A 160 -45.96 10.97 -20.41
CA ALA A 160 -45.23 9.69 -20.25
C ALA A 160 -43.71 9.91 -20.23
N ALA A 161 -43.19 10.73 -21.13
CA ALA A 161 -41.78 11.08 -21.16
C ALA A 161 -41.33 11.82 -19.88
N MET A 162 -42.18 12.71 -19.34
CA MET A 162 -41.89 13.36 -18.05
C MET A 162 -41.85 12.38 -16.88
N SER A 163 -42.80 11.44 -16.84
CA SER A 163 -42.83 10.41 -15.78
C SER A 163 -41.60 9.53 -15.82
N GLU A 164 -41.23 9.05 -16.99
CA GLU A 164 -40.02 8.23 -17.18
C GLU A 164 -38.75 8.97 -16.77
N LYS A 165 -38.62 10.24 -17.15
CA LYS A 165 -37.53 11.10 -16.69
C LYS A 165 -37.46 11.22 -15.19
N ALA A 166 -38.58 11.43 -14.54
CA ALA A 166 -38.64 11.56 -13.08
C ALA A 166 -38.21 10.27 -12.37
N ASP A 167 -38.56 9.11 -12.93
CA ASP A 167 -38.13 7.81 -12.40
C ASP A 167 -36.61 7.62 -12.53
N ILE A 168 -36.04 7.97 -13.69
CA ILE A 168 -34.58 7.94 -13.90
C ILE A 168 -33.86 8.92 -12.97
N GLU A 169 -34.36 10.14 -12.84
CA GLU A 169 -33.78 11.16 -11.93
C GLU A 169 -33.80 10.69 -10.47
N LYS A 170 -34.85 9.99 -10.06
CA LYS A 170 -34.94 9.38 -8.72
C LYS A 170 -33.83 8.36 -8.49
N GLU A 171 -33.57 7.48 -9.45
CA GLU A 171 -32.48 6.48 -9.35
C GLU A 171 -31.09 7.15 -9.31
N ILE A 172 -30.88 8.18 -10.15
CA ILE A 172 -29.65 8.98 -10.15
C ILE A 172 -29.45 9.65 -8.77
N VAL A 173 -30.49 10.27 -8.21
CA VAL A 173 -30.42 10.92 -6.88
C VAL A 173 -30.09 9.91 -5.78
N GLN A 174 -30.68 8.69 -5.80
CA GLN A 174 -30.34 7.64 -4.84
C GLN A 174 -28.87 7.20 -4.96
N TYR A 175 -28.38 7.08 -6.19
CA TYR A 175 -26.97 6.81 -6.43
C TYR A 175 -26.09 7.91 -5.84
N VAL A 176 -26.36 9.18 -6.16
CA VAL A 176 -25.57 10.33 -5.69
C VAL A 176 -25.58 10.45 -4.17
N GLN A 177 -26.72 10.19 -3.51
CA GLN A 177 -26.79 10.10 -2.05
C GLN A 177 -25.86 9.00 -1.51
N SER A 178 -25.80 7.87 -2.18
CA SER A 178 -24.96 6.73 -1.72
C SER A 178 -23.46 7.00 -1.75
N ILE A 179 -23.04 7.99 -2.56
CA ILE A 179 -21.65 8.46 -2.67
C ILE A 179 -21.42 9.80 -1.97
N GLN A 180 -22.42 10.29 -1.22
CA GLN A 180 -22.37 11.58 -0.54
C GLN A 180 -22.03 12.76 -1.49
N GLY A 181 -22.44 12.64 -2.75
CA GLY A 181 -22.18 13.61 -3.80
C GLY A 181 -23.22 14.75 -3.86
N THR A 182 -22.91 15.74 -4.66
CA THR A 182 -23.85 16.83 -5.04
C THR A 182 -24.07 16.77 -6.54
N ILE A 183 -25.32 16.84 -6.97
CA ILE A 183 -25.72 16.72 -8.38
C ILE A 183 -26.20 18.05 -8.93
N PHE A 184 -25.81 18.34 -10.18
CA PHE A 184 -26.29 19.48 -10.97
C PHE A 184 -26.74 18.99 -12.34
N PRO A 185 -27.97 19.29 -12.76
CA PRO A 185 -28.41 19.02 -14.13
C PRO A 185 -27.70 19.97 -15.10
N PHE A 186 -27.22 19.41 -16.20
CA PHE A 186 -26.57 20.16 -17.27
C PHE A 186 -27.31 19.90 -18.59
N GLY A 187 -28.16 20.84 -18.99
CA GLY A 187 -29.05 20.65 -20.13
C GLY A 187 -30.14 19.61 -19.86
N LYS A 188 -30.53 18.88 -20.91
CA LYS A 188 -31.67 17.93 -20.85
C LYS A 188 -31.30 16.47 -20.55
N ARG A 189 -30.04 16.11 -20.81
CA ARG A 189 -29.60 14.70 -20.83
C ARG A 189 -28.34 14.44 -20.01
N GLU A 190 -27.83 15.44 -19.33
CA GLU A 190 -26.55 15.35 -18.63
C GLU A 190 -26.69 15.82 -17.19
N TYR A 191 -25.99 15.14 -16.29
CA TYR A 191 -25.87 15.50 -14.87
C TYR A 191 -24.39 15.50 -14.51
N VAL A 192 -23.96 16.52 -13.81
CA VAL A 192 -22.61 16.62 -13.26
C VAL A 192 -22.69 16.38 -11.76
N VAL A 193 -21.93 15.40 -11.28
CA VAL A 193 -21.89 15.01 -9.88
C VAL A 193 -20.52 15.33 -9.30
N PHE A 194 -20.49 16.00 -8.18
CA PHE A 194 -19.28 16.32 -7.42
C PHE A 194 -19.21 15.45 -6.18
N SER A 195 -18.05 14.86 -5.94
CA SER A 195 -17.74 14.07 -4.76
C SER A 195 -16.22 14.12 -4.49
N ASN A 196 -15.70 13.20 -3.70
CA ASN A 196 -14.26 13.05 -3.46
C ASN A 196 -13.73 11.73 -4.02
N ALA A 197 -12.44 11.71 -4.36
CA ALA A 197 -11.79 10.56 -4.98
C ALA A 197 -11.89 9.30 -4.11
N GLY A 198 -11.77 9.43 -2.80
CA GLY A 198 -11.81 8.30 -1.88
C GLY A 198 -13.14 7.53 -1.87
N VAL A 199 -14.24 8.20 -2.21
CA VAL A 199 -15.57 7.55 -2.34
C VAL A 199 -15.77 6.97 -3.73
N ILE A 200 -15.28 7.68 -4.76
CA ILE A 200 -15.50 7.32 -6.16
C ILE A 200 -14.60 6.16 -6.61
N GLU A 201 -13.34 6.14 -6.19
CA GLU A 201 -12.29 5.22 -6.67
C GLU A 201 -12.31 3.84 -5.98
N ASN A 202 -13.44 3.39 -5.50
CA ASN A 202 -13.51 2.06 -4.88
C ASN A 202 -14.39 1.08 -5.68
N LYS A 203 -14.11 -0.23 -5.52
CA LYS A 203 -14.87 -1.29 -6.19
C LYS A 203 -16.38 -1.23 -5.94
N GLN A 204 -16.81 -0.72 -4.78
CA GLN A 204 -18.22 -0.62 -4.45
C GLN A 204 -18.91 0.42 -5.32
N ASN A 205 -18.21 1.53 -5.66
CA ASN A 205 -18.78 2.55 -6.53
C ASN A 205 -18.97 2.04 -7.95
N TYR A 206 -18.00 1.33 -8.50
CA TYR A 206 -18.17 0.69 -9.83
C TYR A 206 -19.39 -0.25 -9.87
N ASN A 207 -19.59 -1.04 -8.83
CA ASN A 207 -20.78 -1.89 -8.73
C ASN A 207 -22.10 -1.09 -8.63
N ARG A 208 -22.09 0.07 -7.97
CA ARG A 208 -23.27 0.97 -7.88
C ARG A 208 -23.58 1.59 -9.23
N ILE A 209 -22.55 2.06 -9.96
CA ILE A 209 -22.70 2.58 -11.33
C ILE A 209 -23.29 1.53 -12.24
N GLN A 210 -22.77 0.30 -12.24
CA GLN A 210 -23.31 -0.79 -13.06
C GLN A 210 -24.77 -1.09 -12.73
N LYS A 211 -25.15 -1.08 -11.45
CA LYS A 211 -26.57 -1.26 -11.05
C LYS A 211 -27.44 -0.12 -11.53
N LEU A 212 -26.96 1.13 -11.47
CA LEU A 212 -27.67 2.28 -11.98
C LEU A 212 -27.85 2.17 -13.50
N GLN A 213 -26.80 1.84 -14.24
CA GLN A 213 -26.87 1.63 -15.69
C GLN A 213 -27.87 0.54 -16.07
N GLN A 214 -27.91 -0.58 -15.34
CA GLN A 214 -28.87 -1.67 -15.58
C GLN A 214 -30.30 -1.22 -15.34
N LYS A 215 -30.57 -0.43 -14.30
CA LYS A 215 -31.91 0.09 -14.02
C LYS A 215 -32.37 1.07 -15.11
N VAL A 216 -31.51 1.98 -15.52
CA VAL A 216 -31.80 2.93 -16.61
C VAL A 216 -32.01 2.19 -17.92
N LYS A 217 -31.20 1.20 -18.25
CA LYS A 217 -31.34 0.40 -19.46
C LYS A 217 -32.69 -0.34 -19.55
N GLY A 218 -33.30 -0.67 -18.41
CA GLY A 218 -34.63 -1.26 -18.34
C GLY A 218 -35.75 -0.37 -18.93
N THR A 219 -35.50 0.93 -19.08
CA THR A 219 -36.41 1.90 -19.72
C THR A 219 -36.13 2.11 -21.22
N GLY A 220 -35.15 1.43 -21.80
CA GLY A 220 -34.72 1.63 -23.19
C GLY A 220 -33.70 2.77 -23.37
N ILE A 221 -33.34 3.45 -22.29
CA ILE A 221 -32.37 4.55 -22.27
C ILE A 221 -31.00 3.98 -21.84
N GLU A 222 -29.94 4.53 -22.37
CA GLU A 222 -28.58 4.18 -21.96
C GLU A 222 -27.97 5.30 -21.12
N LEU A 223 -27.24 4.92 -20.07
CA LEU A 223 -26.50 5.83 -19.19
C LEU A 223 -25.01 5.61 -19.37
N ASN A 224 -24.35 6.61 -19.94
CA ASN A 224 -22.89 6.66 -20.00
C ASN A 224 -22.34 7.46 -18.81
N VAL A 225 -21.22 7.03 -18.25
CA VAL A 225 -20.62 7.63 -17.06
C VAL A 225 -19.14 7.88 -17.31
N GLY A 226 -18.76 9.16 -17.31
CA GLY A 226 -17.34 9.56 -17.31
C GLY A 226 -16.91 9.98 -15.91
N ILE A 227 -15.80 9.45 -15.42
CA ILE A 227 -15.23 9.76 -14.10
C ILE A 227 -13.91 10.48 -14.27
N GLY A 228 -13.73 11.59 -13.58
CA GLY A 228 -12.49 12.35 -13.58
C GLY A 228 -12.12 12.85 -12.20
N MET A 229 -10.85 12.86 -11.91
CA MET A 229 -10.28 13.35 -10.66
C MET A 229 -9.28 14.46 -10.94
N GLY A 230 -9.12 15.37 -9.98
CA GLY A 230 -8.18 16.47 -10.11
C GLY A 230 -8.05 17.30 -8.84
N LEU A 231 -6.98 18.10 -8.78
CA LEU A 231 -6.77 19.05 -7.68
C LEU A 231 -7.72 20.26 -7.73
N THR A 232 -8.40 20.45 -8.85
CA THR A 232 -9.43 21.49 -9.04
C THR A 232 -10.65 20.89 -9.70
N VAL A 233 -11.82 21.49 -9.43
CA VAL A 233 -13.11 21.12 -10.07
C VAL A 233 -12.98 21.11 -11.59
N TYR A 234 -12.41 22.16 -12.15
CA TYR A 234 -12.19 22.28 -13.60
C TYR A 234 -11.40 21.11 -14.17
N LYS A 235 -10.28 20.73 -13.52
CA LYS A 235 -9.44 19.63 -13.99
C LYS A 235 -10.16 18.27 -13.87
N ALA A 236 -10.89 18.06 -12.76
CA ALA A 236 -11.67 16.85 -12.56
C ALA A 236 -12.78 16.72 -13.61
N GLU A 237 -13.51 17.78 -13.89
CA GLU A 237 -14.56 17.81 -14.92
C GLU A 237 -14.00 17.55 -16.32
N MET A 238 -12.90 18.20 -16.71
CA MET A 238 -12.23 17.96 -17.97
C MET A 238 -11.83 16.50 -18.17
N ASN A 239 -11.32 15.87 -17.09
CA ASN A 239 -10.94 14.47 -17.12
C ASN A 239 -12.19 13.55 -17.22
N ALA A 240 -13.29 13.91 -16.54
CA ALA A 240 -14.54 13.16 -16.63
C ALA A 240 -15.16 13.21 -18.03
N ARG A 241 -15.17 14.38 -18.67
CA ARG A 241 -15.68 14.55 -20.04
C ARG A 241 -14.83 13.77 -21.05
N LYS A 242 -13.51 13.83 -20.91
CA LYS A 242 -12.59 13.04 -21.75
C LYS A 242 -12.79 11.53 -21.58
N ALA A 243 -13.07 11.06 -20.36
CA ALA A 243 -13.39 9.65 -20.10
C ALA A 243 -14.72 9.25 -20.77
N LEU A 244 -15.72 10.15 -20.75
CA LEU A 244 -17.01 9.91 -21.38
C LEU A 244 -16.92 9.82 -22.92
N GLU A 245 -16.03 10.60 -23.56
CA GLU A 245 -15.81 10.56 -25.00
C GLU A 245 -15.15 9.25 -25.47
N ASN A 246 -14.46 8.54 -24.58
CA ASN A 246 -13.74 7.29 -24.89
C ASN A 246 -14.51 6.02 -24.49
N SER A 247 -15.74 6.15 -24.01
CA SER A 247 -16.58 5.04 -23.50
C SER A 247 -17.48 4.39 -24.57
#